data_5d91f6afe1595fe77df2194ee3d383eb
#
_entry.id   5d91f6afe1595fe77df2194ee3d383eb
#
_cell.length_a   1.000
_cell.length_b   1.000
_cell.length_c   1.000
_cell.angle_alpha   90.00
_cell.angle_beta   90.00
_cell.angle_gamma   90.00
#
_symmetry.space_group_name_H-M   'P 1'
#
loop_
_entity.id
_entity.type
_entity.pdbx_description
1 polymer ?
#
loop_
_entity_poly.entity_id
_entity_poly.type
_entity_poly.pdbx_seq_one_letter_code
_entity_poly.pdbx_strand_id
1 'polypeptide(L)'
;MPEYMLDTDTVSFALRGHGRVAARLLEHRPSQLCISSIALAELRFGAETRRSQRLHRLISTFVDSVEVVAFDQRAADRFGTVATALARRGAPIGTLDTLMAAHALSLGLTFVTNNTQHLSRVAGLHTENWV
;
A
#
# COMPACT_ATOMS: atom_id res chain seq x y z
N MET A 1 7.80 15.44 -0.33
CA MET A 1 6.75 14.74 -1.09
C MET A 1 7.03 13.25 -1.10
N PRO A 2 6.02 12.40 -0.84
CA PRO A 2 6.21 10.97 -0.97
C PRO A 2 6.52 10.57 -2.41
N GLU A 3 7.30 9.52 -2.55
CA GLU A 3 7.63 8.91 -3.84
C GLU A 3 7.14 7.48 -3.91
N TYR A 4 6.95 6.84 -2.76
CA TYR A 4 6.58 5.44 -2.64
C TYR A 4 5.37 5.29 -1.74
N MET A 5 4.40 4.52 -2.21
CA MET A 5 3.25 4.10 -1.40
C MET A 5 3.40 2.61 -1.10
N LEU A 6 3.43 2.25 0.18
CA LEU A 6 3.61 0.86 0.60
C LEU A 6 2.25 0.19 0.74
N ASP A 7 2.12 -1.04 0.22
CA ASP A 7 0.89 -1.79 0.43
C ASP A 7 0.84 -2.38 1.84
N THR A 8 -0.30 -2.94 2.19
CA THR A 8 -0.53 -3.50 3.53
C THR A 8 0.46 -4.60 3.88
N ASP A 9 0.69 -5.53 2.95
CA ASP A 9 1.56 -6.67 3.21
C ASP A 9 3.02 -6.22 3.39
N THR A 10 3.47 -5.25 2.61
CA THR A 10 4.82 -4.70 2.74
C THR A 10 5.03 -4.11 4.12
N VAL A 11 4.09 -3.31 4.61
CA VAL A 11 4.15 -2.78 5.98
C VAL A 11 4.16 -3.92 7.00
N SER A 12 3.28 -4.88 6.82
CA SER A 12 3.19 -6.04 7.73
C SER A 12 4.50 -6.80 7.81
N PHE A 13 5.17 -7.03 6.66
CA PHE A 13 6.49 -7.66 6.63
C PHE A 13 7.52 -6.83 7.41
N ALA A 14 7.51 -5.52 7.24
CA ALA A 14 8.41 -4.63 7.97
C ALA A 14 8.21 -4.74 9.49
N LEU A 15 6.95 -4.71 9.93
CA LEU A 15 6.62 -4.79 11.35
C LEU A 15 7.01 -6.12 11.98
N ARG A 16 7.01 -7.20 11.19
CA ARG A 16 7.39 -8.54 11.65
C ARG A 16 8.87 -8.85 11.45
N GLY A 17 9.62 -7.92 10.84
CA GLY A 17 11.02 -8.17 10.51
C GLY A 17 11.22 -9.23 9.44
N HIS A 18 10.23 -9.45 8.57
CA HIS A 18 10.27 -10.47 7.53
C HIS A 18 10.94 -9.93 6.26
N GLY A 19 11.84 -10.73 5.69
CA GLY A 19 12.53 -10.37 4.46
C GLY A 19 13.43 -9.17 4.63
N ARG A 20 13.57 -8.36 3.59
CA ARG A 20 14.46 -7.21 3.54
C ARG A 20 13.73 -5.87 3.63
N VAL A 21 12.43 -5.88 3.94
CA VAL A 21 11.62 -4.65 3.88
C VAL A 21 12.16 -3.60 4.83
N ALA A 22 12.44 -3.97 6.09
CA ALA A 22 12.95 -3.01 7.07
C ALA A 22 14.26 -2.37 6.61
N ALA A 23 15.17 -3.17 6.04
CA ALA A 23 16.44 -2.66 5.50
C ALA A 23 16.20 -1.71 4.33
N ARG A 24 15.29 -2.08 3.42
CA ARG A 24 14.96 -1.24 2.27
C ARG A 24 14.33 0.09 2.71
N LEU A 25 13.49 0.06 3.75
CA LEU A 25 12.89 1.30 4.28
C LEU A 25 13.97 2.27 4.77
N LEU A 26 15.03 1.76 5.40
CA LEU A 26 16.11 2.59 5.91
C LEU A 26 16.94 3.24 4.80
N GLU A 27 16.83 2.78 3.56
CA GLU A 27 17.50 3.37 2.40
C GLU A 27 16.81 4.65 1.94
N HIS A 28 15.63 4.96 2.49
CA HIS A 28 14.82 6.09 2.08
C HIS A 28 14.53 6.99 3.27
N ARG A 29 14.34 8.28 3.00
CA ARG A 29 13.89 9.21 4.04
C ARG A 29 12.40 8.95 4.31
N PRO A 30 11.96 9.04 5.58
CA PRO A 30 10.54 8.85 5.90
C PRO A 30 9.60 9.74 5.07
N SER A 31 10.05 10.95 4.70
CA SER A 31 9.26 11.87 3.88
C SER A 31 9.02 11.36 2.46
N GLN A 32 9.78 10.36 2.00
CA GLN A 32 9.59 9.74 0.68
C GLN A 32 8.56 8.62 0.70
N LEU A 33 8.10 8.22 1.88
CA LEU A 33 7.26 7.06 2.08
C LEU A 33 5.87 7.48 2.54
N CYS A 34 4.86 6.76 2.06
CA CYS A 34 3.50 6.93 2.56
C CYS A 34 2.74 5.61 2.49
N ILE A 35 1.60 5.57 3.17
CA ILE A 35 0.63 4.51 2.99
C ILE A 35 -0.73 5.15 2.72
N SER A 36 -1.60 4.41 2.02
CA SER A 36 -2.99 4.80 1.86
C SER A 36 -3.74 4.59 3.18
N SER A 37 -4.75 5.41 3.45
CA SER A 37 -5.68 5.14 4.56
C SER A 37 -6.35 3.78 4.43
N ILE A 38 -6.46 3.23 3.21
CA ILE A 38 -6.94 1.86 2.98
C ILE A 38 -5.99 0.85 3.63
N ALA A 39 -4.68 1.02 3.46
CA ALA A 39 -3.69 0.13 4.08
C ALA A 39 -3.77 0.21 5.60
N LEU A 40 -3.91 1.42 6.15
CA LEU A 40 -4.05 1.59 7.60
C LEU A 40 -5.30 0.86 8.11
N ALA A 41 -6.42 0.96 7.39
CA ALA A 41 -7.64 0.26 7.75
C ALA A 41 -7.42 -1.25 7.81
N GLU A 42 -6.73 -1.82 6.81
CA GLU A 42 -6.41 -3.25 6.80
C GLU A 42 -5.49 -3.66 7.96
N LEU A 43 -4.49 -2.84 8.24
CA LEU A 43 -3.57 -3.11 9.36
C LEU A 43 -4.31 -3.12 10.69
N ARG A 44 -5.21 -2.14 10.90
CA ARG A 44 -6.03 -2.08 12.13
C ARG A 44 -7.00 -3.25 12.22
N PHE A 45 -7.60 -3.65 11.10
CA PHE A 45 -8.45 -4.83 11.05
C PHE A 45 -7.68 -6.07 11.49
N GLY A 46 -6.47 -6.25 10.97
CA GLY A 46 -5.62 -7.38 11.35
C GLY A 46 -5.26 -7.39 12.83
N ALA A 47 -4.92 -6.22 13.38
CA ALA A 47 -4.60 -6.09 14.80
C ALA A 47 -5.81 -6.38 15.70
N GLU A 48 -6.98 -5.88 15.33
CA GLU A 48 -8.23 -6.13 16.06
C GLU A 48 -8.62 -7.60 16.01
N THR A 49 -8.53 -8.22 14.82
CA THR A 49 -8.85 -9.64 14.66
C THR A 49 -7.97 -10.52 15.54
N ARG A 50 -6.69 -10.17 15.66
CA ARG A 50 -5.73 -10.91 16.48
C ARG A 50 -5.77 -10.49 17.95
N ARG A 51 -6.54 -9.48 18.30
CA ARG A 51 -6.60 -8.89 19.65
C ARG A 51 -5.20 -8.55 20.16
N SER A 52 -4.37 -7.98 19.27
CA SER A 52 -2.96 -7.72 19.55
C SER A 52 -2.70 -6.24 19.85
N GLN A 53 -2.57 -5.92 21.13
CA GLN A 53 -2.18 -4.56 21.54
C GLN A 53 -0.76 -4.24 21.08
N ARG A 54 0.12 -5.26 21.07
CA ARG A 54 1.48 -5.09 20.58
C ARG A 54 1.48 -4.65 19.11
N LEU A 55 0.66 -5.30 18.27
CA LEU A 55 0.57 -4.95 16.85
C LEU A 55 0.00 -3.55 16.66
N HIS A 56 -1.02 -3.18 17.44
CA HIS A 56 -1.53 -1.82 17.42
C HIS A 56 -0.44 -0.78 17.72
N ARG A 57 0.41 -1.04 18.72
CA ARG A 57 1.50 -0.13 19.06
C ARG A 57 2.53 -0.03 17.94
N LEU A 58 2.87 -1.17 17.32
CA LEU A 58 3.80 -1.18 16.19
C LEU A 58 3.24 -0.37 15.02
N ILE A 59 1.96 -0.53 14.72
CA ILE A 59 1.29 0.25 13.66
C ILE A 59 1.34 1.74 13.99
N SER A 60 1.00 2.11 15.22
CA SER A 60 1.01 3.52 15.66
C SER A 60 2.38 4.14 15.53
N THR A 61 3.42 3.42 15.93
CA THR A 61 4.81 3.89 15.79
C THR A 61 5.18 4.09 14.33
N PHE A 62 4.78 3.15 13.47
CA PHE A 62 5.08 3.25 12.05
C PHE A 62 4.41 4.47 11.42
N VAL A 63 3.11 4.69 11.68
CA VAL A 63 2.38 5.81 11.08
C VAL A 63 2.78 7.17 11.66
N ASP A 64 3.47 7.19 12.79
CA ASP A 64 4.05 8.44 13.31
C ASP A 64 5.24 8.90 12.45
N SER A 65 5.88 8.00 11.73
CA SER A 65 7.09 8.32 10.95
C SER A 65 6.83 8.50 9.46
N VAL A 66 5.68 8.03 8.94
CA VAL A 66 5.33 8.15 7.52
C VAL A 66 3.98 8.82 7.37
N GLU A 67 3.73 9.37 6.19
CA GLU A 67 2.43 10.00 5.92
C GLU A 67 1.37 8.94 5.64
N VAL A 68 0.18 9.12 6.24
CA VAL A 68 -1.01 8.39 5.86
C VAL A 68 -1.82 9.29 4.94
N VAL A 69 -1.93 8.92 3.67
CA VAL A 69 -2.64 9.71 2.68
C VAL A 69 -4.10 9.28 2.61
N ALA A 70 -5.01 10.22 2.77
CA ALA A 70 -6.44 9.93 2.71
C ALA A 70 -6.84 9.50 1.30
N PHE A 71 -7.63 8.42 1.22
CA PHE A 71 -8.22 7.97 -0.05
C PHE A 71 -9.32 8.97 -0.42
N ASP A 72 -8.98 9.91 -1.28
CA ASP A 72 -9.83 11.05 -1.60
C ASP A 72 -10.64 10.86 -2.89
N GLN A 73 -11.31 11.91 -3.33
CA GLN A 73 -12.13 11.86 -4.53
C GLN A 73 -11.31 11.53 -5.78
N ARG A 74 -10.09 12.06 -5.89
CA ARG A 74 -9.23 11.78 -7.06
C ARG A 74 -8.86 10.30 -7.13
N ALA A 75 -8.56 9.70 -5.98
CA ALA A 75 -8.29 8.27 -5.89
C ALA A 75 -9.55 7.46 -6.25
N ALA A 76 -10.70 7.89 -5.77
CA ALA A 76 -11.98 7.23 -6.08
C ALA A 76 -12.30 7.27 -7.57
N ASP A 77 -12.09 8.41 -8.22
CA ASP A 77 -12.32 8.55 -9.65
C ASP A 77 -11.38 7.62 -10.44
N ARG A 78 -10.12 7.54 -10.02
CA ARG A 78 -9.14 6.67 -10.67
C ARG A 78 -9.50 5.19 -10.47
N PHE A 79 -10.08 4.84 -9.32
CA PHE A 79 -10.52 3.47 -9.06
C PHE A 79 -11.51 3.01 -10.13
N GLY A 80 -12.48 3.85 -10.49
CA GLY A 80 -13.46 3.52 -11.51
C GLY A 80 -12.81 3.12 -12.83
N THR A 81 -11.82 3.88 -13.27
CA THR A 81 -11.08 3.61 -14.52
C THR A 81 -10.26 2.34 -14.42
N VAL A 82 -9.51 2.17 -13.33
CA VAL A 82 -8.62 1.02 -13.14
C VAL A 82 -9.43 -0.28 -13.01
N ALA A 83 -10.45 -0.27 -12.17
CA ALA A 83 -11.27 -1.45 -11.92
C ALA A 83 -11.99 -1.90 -13.20
N THR A 84 -12.53 -0.95 -13.98
CA THR A 84 -13.20 -1.24 -15.24
C THR A 84 -12.24 -1.87 -16.26
N ALA A 85 -11.04 -1.30 -16.38
CA ALA A 85 -10.04 -1.82 -17.32
C ALA A 85 -9.65 -3.26 -16.96
N LEU A 86 -9.43 -3.56 -15.68
CA LEU A 86 -9.09 -4.91 -15.23
C LEU A 86 -10.25 -5.88 -15.45
N ALA A 87 -11.48 -5.46 -15.16
CA ALA A 87 -12.65 -6.32 -15.36
C ALA A 87 -12.86 -6.67 -16.83
N ARG A 88 -12.70 -5.69 -17.74
CA ARG A 88 -12.84 -5.88 -19.18
C ARG A 88 -11.79 -6.84 -19.76
N ARG A 89 -10.61 -6.87 -19.14
CA ARG A 89 -9.54 -7.80 -19.53
C ARG A 89 -9.70 -9.17 -18.87
N GLY A 90 -10.70 -9.36 -18.00
CA GLY A 90 -10.86 -10.59 -17.25
C GLY A 90 -9.72 -10.87 -16.29
N ALA A 91 -9.07 -9.82 -15.77
CA ALA A 91 -7.87 -9.95 -14.95
C ALA A 91 -7.99 -9.17 -13.62
N PRO A 92 -9.06 -9.42 -12.82
CA PRO A 92 -9.21 -8.73 -11.52
C PRO A 92 -8.08 -9.09 -10.55
N ILE A 93 -7.77 -8.17 -9.65
CA ILE A 93 -6.70 -8.35 -8.66
C ILE A 93 -7.19 -8.24 -7.21
N GLY A 94 -8.51 -8.11 -7.02
CA GLY A 94 -9.10 -7.91 -5.70
C GLY A 94 -9.38 -6.43 -5.43
N THR A 95 -10.42 -6.19 -4.64
CA THR A 95 -10.93 -4.83 -4.42
C THR A 95 -9.95 -3.93 -3.68
N LEU A 96 -9.39 -4.41 -2.56
CA LEU A 96 -8.49 -3.59 -1.75
C LEU A 96 -7.21 -3.24 -2.50
N ASP A 97 -6.63 -4.22 -3.20
CA ASP A 97 -5.44 -3.98 -4.03
C ASP A 97 -5.74 -2.99 -5.15
N THR A 98 -6.94 -3.09 -5.75
CA THR A 98 -7.35 -2.16 -6.80
C THR A 98 -7.51 -0.74 -6.26
N LEU A 99 -8.08 -0.60 -5.07
CA LEU A 99 -8.21 0.71 -4.41
C LEU A 99 -6.84 1.33 -4.16
N MET A 100 -5.91 0.57 -3.60
CA MET A 100 -4.57 1.09 -3.31
C MET A 100 -3.80 1.41 -4.59
N ALA A 101 -3.91 0.57 -5.62
CA ALA A 101 -3.27 0.81 -6.91
C ALA A 101 -3.79 2.11 -7.55
N ALA A 102 -5.10 2.31 -7.52
CA ALA A 102 -5.72 3.54 -8.02
C ALA A 102 -5.24 4.76 -7.26
N HIS A 103 -5.09 4.62 -5.94
CA HIS A 103 -4.60 5.70 -5.09
C HIS A 103 -3.16 6.09 -5.47
N ALA A 104 -2.28 5.10 -5.59
CA ALA A 104 -0.89 5.35 -6.01
C ALA A 104 -0.84 6.01 -7.39
N LEU A 105 -1.65 5.53 -8.35
CA LEU A 105 -1.72 6.15 -9.67
C LEU A 105 -2.19 7.60 -9.63
N SER A 106 -3.19 7.90 -8.80
CA SER A 106 -3.73 9.26 -8.69
C SER A 106 -2.68 10.26 -8.21
N LEU A 107 -1.66 9.78 -7.50
CA LEU A 107 -0.58 10.60 -6.95
C LEU A 107 0.73 10.47 -7.75
N GLY A 108 0.78 9.60 -8.74
CA GLY A 108 2.00 9.36 -9.51
C GLY A 108 3.11 8.69 -8.72
N LEU A 109 2.77 7.86 -7.75
CA LEU A 109 3.74 7.21 -6.87
C LEU A 109 4.07 5.79 -7.33
N THR A 110 5.27 5.34 -7.00
CA THR A 110 5.64 3.92 -7.13
C THR A 110 4.92 3.14 -6.02
N PHE A 111 4.26 2.05 -6.40
CA PHE A 111 3.55 1.19 -5.47
C PHE A 111 4.47 0.04 -5.05
N VAL A 112 4.79 -0.04 -3.75
CA VAL A 112 5.66 -1.07 -3.22
C VAL A 112 4.82 -2.22 -2.73
N THR A 113 4.95 -3.37 -3.38
CA THR A 113 4.11 -4.55 -3.16
C THR A 113 4.90 -5.83 -3.38
N ASN A 114 4.57 -6.87 -2.61
CA ASN A 114 5.10 -8.22 -2.87
C ASN A 114 4.35 -8.91 -4.01
N ASN A 115 3.19 -8.38 -4.39
CA ASN A 115 2.31 -8.98 -5.40
C ASN A 115 2.51 -8.32 -6.77
N THR A 116 3.76 -8.17 -7.19
CA THR A 116 4.08 -7.48 -8.45
C THR A 116 3.47 -8.18 -9.66
N GLN A 117 3.32 -9.50 -9.61
CA GLN A 117 2.71 -10.25 -10.71
C GLN A 117 1.29 -9.77 -11.01
N HIS A 118 0.48 -9.55 -9.98
CA HIS A 118 -0.90 -9.06 -10.16
C HIS A 118 -0.95 -7.56 -10.39
N LEU A 119 -0.16 -6.80 -9.63
CA LEU A 119 -0.20 -5.34 -9.70
C LEU A 119 0.39 -4.80 -11.01
N SER A 120 1.23 -5.57 -11.71
CA SER A 120 1.73 -5.22 -13.03
C SER A 120 0.63 -5.16 -14.09
N ARG A 121 -0.54 -5.74 -13.81
CA ARG A 121 -1.71 -5.67 -14.70
C ARG A 121 -2.33 -4.27 -14.76
N VAL A 122 -1.98 -3.41 -13.81
CA VAL A 122 -2.52 -2.04 -13.74
C VAL A 122 -1.69 -1.15 -14.67
N ALA A 123 -2.31 -0.68 -15.75
CA ALA A 123 -1.62 0.14 -16.74
C ALA A 123 -1.11 1.44 -16.12
N GLY A 124 0.15 1.76 -16.38
CA GLY A 124 0.78 2.99 -15.91
C GLY A 124 1.29 2.96 -14.47
N LEU A 125 1.04 1.87 -13.74
CA LEU A 125 1.51 1.75 -12.36
C LEU A 125 2.95 1.23 -12.33
N HIS A 126 3.84 1.96 -11.68
CA HIS A 126 5.19 1.48 -11.39
C HIS A 126 5.14 0.72 -10.07
N THR A 127 5.71 -0.49 -10.06
CA THR A 127 5.74 -1.33 -8.86
C THR A 127 7.18 -1.70 -8.52
N GLU A 128 7.43 -1.89 -7.22
CA GLU A 128 8.69 -2.44 -6.71
C GLU A 128 8.37 -3.44 -5.62
N ASN A 129 9.20 -4.46 -5.51
CA ASN A 129 9.12 -5.44 -4.42
C ASN A 129 10.33 -5.27 -3.51
N TRP A 130 10.08 -4.98 -2.23
CA TRP A 130 11.13 -4.76 -1.23
C TRP A 130 11.27 -5.93 -0.25
N VAL A 131 10.54 -7.01 -0.47
CA VAL A 131 10.61 -8.21 0.39
C VAL A 131 11.92 -8.98 0.21
#